data_4138116844bf855a8b679657b168d171
#
_entry.id   4138116844bf855a8b679657b168d171
#
_cell.length_a   1.000
_cell.length_b   1.000
_cell.length_c   1.000
_cell.angle_alpha   90.00
_cell.angle_beta   90.00
_cell.angle_gamma   90.00
#
_symmetry.space_group_name_H-M   'P 1'
#
loop_
_entity.id
_entity.type
_entity.pdbx_description
1 polymer ?
#
loop_
_entity_poly.entity_id
_entity_poly.type
_entity_poly.pdbx_seq_one_letter_code
_entity_poly.pdbx_strand_id
1 'polypeptide(L)'
;MKGLLIVNAFLKNGKFGALYDLLADAARRMEIGLAVQTNAEVVSALCRGAFQSEDYDFCLFWDKDVQLAAQLEGLGMRLVNSSDAIAACDDKALTYLRLKPCGIPMPETVIAPKTFSNVGYTDLTFVREIGAQMRYPLIVKECFGSFGMQVYWCRDEAEL
;
A
#
# COMPACT_ATOMS: atom_id res chain seq x y z
N MET A 1 -7.46 4.61 26.84
CA MET A 1 -7.19 3.75 25.69
C MET A 1 -5.75 3.99 25.22
N LYS A 2 -5.00 2.94 24.92
CA LYS A 2 -3.62 3.04 24.41
C LYS A 2 -3.57 2.61 22.95
N GLY A 3 -3.07 3.47 22.08
CA GLY A 3 -2.86 3.17 20.66
C GLY A 3 -1.38 3.15 20.32
N LEU A 4 -1.03 2.40 19.27
CA LEU A 4 0.27 2.42 18.63
C LEU A 4 0.10 3.01 17.21
N LEU A 5 0.87 4.04 16.86
CA LEU A 5 1.01 4.53 15.50
C LEU A 5 2.31 3.99 14.91
N ILE A 6 2.21 3.15 13.87
CA ILE A 6 3.39 2.66 13.14
C ILE A 6 3.57 3.46 11.87
N VAL A 7 4.80 3.98 11.69
CA VAL A 7 5.20 4.82 10.56
C VAL A 7 6.44 4.26 9.88
N ASN A 8 6.68 4.65 8.65
CA ASN A 8 7.86 4.19 7.90
C ASN A 8 9.14 4.88 8.36
N ALA A 9 10.14 4.11 8.74
CA ALA A 9 11.44 4.60 9.22
C ALA A 9 12.24 5.37 8.13
N PHE A 10 11.93 5.14 6.86
CA PHE A 10 12.70 5.61 5.71
C PHE A 10 12.06 6.82 5.01
N LEU A 11 10.80 7.15 5.32
CA LEU A 11 10.09 8.31 4.79
C LEU A 11 10.39 9.57 5.62
N LYS A 12 11.60 10.11 5.45
CA LYS A 12 12.11 11.25 6.22
C LYS A 12 11.85 12.59 5.51
N ASN A 13 10.60 12.94 5.25
CA ASN A 13 10.30 14.29 4.79
C ASN A 13 9.31 15.01 5.73
N GLY A 14 9.40 16.34 5.80
CA GLY A 14 8.62 17.15 6.74
C GLY A 14 7.10 17.04 6.56
N LYS A 15 6.64 16.69 5.36
CA LYS A 15 5.21 16.48 5.07
C LYS A 15 4.62 15.31 5.87
N PHE A 16 5.36 14.21 5.97
CA PHE A 16 4.89 13.05 6.75
C PHE A 16 4.97 13.32 8.26
N GLY A 17 6.01 14.01 8.73
CA GLY A 17 6.09 14.42 10.14
C GLY A 17 4.87 15.23 10.57
N ALA A 18 4.47 16.24 9.81
CA ALA A 18 3.29 17.05 10.11
C ALA A 18 1.98 16.22 10.18
N LEU A 19 1.86 15.16 9.36
CA LEU A 19 0.71 14.25 9.43
C LEU A 19 0.72 13.40 10.72
N TYR A 20 1.90 12.94 11.14
CA TYR A 20 2.03 12.18 12.38
C TYR A 20 1.72 13.03 13.60
N ASP A 21 2.18 14.29 13.62
CA ASP A 21 1.84 15.27 14.66
C ASP A 21 0.33 15.52 14.72
N LEU A 22 -0.32 15.66 13.57
CA LEU A 22 -1.78 15.84 13.49
C LEU A 22 -2.54 14.64 14.07
N LEU A 23 -2.10 13.42 13.81
CA LEU A 23 -2.69 12.20 14.37
C LEU A 23 -2.47 12.13 15.89
N ALA A 24 -1.28 12.47 16.36
CA ALA A 24 -0.95 12.49 17.78
C ALA A 24 -1.80 13.56 18.53
N ASP A 25 -1.98 14.74 17.93
CA ASP A 25 -2.82 15.79 18.49
C ASP A 25 -4.31 15.43 18.51
N ALA A 26 -4.79 14.74 17.48
CA ALA A 26 -6.17 14.24 17.45
C ALA A 26 -6.39 13.19 18.55
N ALA A 27 -5.47 12.25 18.71
CA ALA A 27 -5.51 11.23 19.74
C ALA A 27 -5.53 11.87 21.14
N ARG A 28 -4.67 12.87 21.39
CA ARG A 28 -4.61 13.59 22.69
C ARG A 28 -5.94 14.28 23.00
N ARG A 29 -6.60 14.89 21.99
CA ARG A 29 -7.94 15.52 22.19
C ARG A 29 -9.03 14.51 22.52
N MET A 30 -8.84 13.24 22.16
CA MET A 30 -9.74 12.14 22.47
C MET A 30 -9.33 11.36 23.73
N GLU A 31 -8.34 11.86 24.49
CA GLU A 31 -7.78 11.20 25.67
C GLU A 31 -7.21 9.80 25.39
N ILE A 32 -6.66 9.62 24.17
CA ILE A 32 -5.99 8.39 23.74
C ILE A 32 -4.48 8.59 23.88
N GLY A 33 -3.83 7.73 24.64
CA GLY A 33 -2.36 7.65 24.68
C GLY A 33 -1.86 6.96 23.40
N LEU A 34 -1.31 7.74 22.45
CA LEU A 34 -0.79 7.23 21.20
C LEU A 34 0.73 7.19 21.23
N ALA A 35 1.31 5.99 21.29
CA ALA A 35 2.75 5.79 21.10
C ALA A 35 3.08 5.80 19.62
N VAL A 36 4.19 6.41 19.22
CA VAL A 36 4.66 6.42 17.83
C VAL A 36 5.93 5.58 17.74
N GLN A 37 5.94 4.60 16.84
CA GLN A 37 7.10 3.77 16.53
C GLN A 37 7.27 3.64 15.02
N THR A 38 8.49 3.47 14.58
CA THR A 38 8.76 3.13 13.18
C THR A 38 8.62 1.63 12.94
N ASN A 39 8.34 1.23 11.71
CA ASN A 39 8.34 -0.18 11.31
C ASN A 39 9.67 -0.88 11.66
N ALA A 40 10.81 -0.20 11.50
CA ALA A 40 12.13 -0.74 11.86
C ALA A 40 12.30 -0.97 13.37
N GLU A 41 11.79 -0.08 14.22
CA GLU A 41 11.81 -0.25 15.68
C GLU A 41 10.94 -1.42 16.12
N VAL A 42 9.73 -1.55 15.52
CA VAL A 42 8.83 -2.66 15.80
C VAL A 42 9.45 -3.98 15.39
N VAL A 43 9.99 -4.10 14.17
CA VAL A 43 10.70 -5.34 13.72
C VAL A 43 11.87 -5.67 14.64
N SER A 44 12.63 -4.67 15.07
CA SER A 44 13.73 -4.88 16.02
C SER A 44 13.25 -5.35 17.39
N ALA A 45 12.13 -4.82 17.87
CA ALA A 45 11.53 -5.27 19.13
C ALA A 45 10.97 -6.69 19.04
N LEU A 46 10.31 -7.03 17.94
CA LEU A 46 9.84 -8.41 17.64
C LEU A 46 11.01 -9.41 17.64
N CYS A 47 12.10 -9.06 16.96
CA CYS A 47 13.30 -9.91 16.90
C CYS A 47 13.90 -10.19 18.28
N ARG A 48 13.84 -9.25 19.20
CA ARG A 48 14.32 -9.40 20.59
C ARG A 48 13.29 -10.01 21.54
N GLY A 49 12.09 -10.34 21.09
CA GLY A 49 10.98 -10.76 21.96
C GLY A 49 10.52 -9.69 22.95
N ALA A 50 10.77 -8.41 22.64
CA ALA A 50 10.46 -7.27 23.51
C ALA A 50 9.18 -6.52 23.08
N PHE A 51 8.54 -6.91 21.99
CA PHE A 51 7.28 -6.36 21.54
C PHE A 51 6.12 -7.10 22.22
N GLN A 52 5.26 -6.36 22.90
CA GLN A 52 4.07 -6.89 23.55
C GLN A 52 2.83 -6.27 22.88
N SER A 53 2.08 -7.07 22.11
CA SER A 53 0.87 -6.59 21.42
C SER A 53 -0.24 -6.18 22.39
N GLU A 54 -0.31 -6.81 23.54
CA GLU A 54 -1.25 -6.57 24.63
C GLU A 54 -1.06 -5.23 25.35
N ASP A 55 0.06 -4.55 25.14
CA ASP A 55 0.28 -3.19 25.65
C ASP A 55 -0.59 -2.15 24.96
N TYR A 56 -1.23 -2.51 23.84
CA TYR A 56 -2.00 -1.61 22.99
C TYR A 56 -3.41 -2.13 22.71
N ASP A 57 -4.40 -1.28 22.80
CA ASP A 57 -5.80 -1.60 22.46
C ASP A 57 -6.01 -1.65 20.93
N PHE A 58 -5.17 -0.93 20.16
CA PHE A 58 -5.20 -0.90 18.69
C PHE A 58 -3.89 -0.35 18.10
N CYS A 59 -3.70 -0.56 16.81
CA CYS A 59 -2.61 0.01 16.04
C CYS A 59 -3.15 0.81 14.84
N LEU A 60 -2.76 2.07 14.72
CA LEU A 60 -2.87 2.83 13.48
C LEU A 60 -1.65 2.48 12.62
N PHE A 61 -1.84 1.61 11.65
CA PHE A 61 -0.76 1.17 10.77
C PHE A 61 -0.65 2.11 9.57
N TRP A 62 0.24 3.11 9.69
CA TRP A 62 0.43 4.16 8.68
C TRP A 62 1.62 3.85 7.79
N ASP A 63 1.65 2.64 7.25
CA ASP A 63 2.68 2.14 6.35
C ASP A 63 2.05 1.16 5.34
N LYS A 64 2.84 0.76 4.34
CA LYS A 64 2.48 -0.22 3.31
C LYS A 64 3.22 -1.56 3.49
N ASP A 65 3.85 -1.77 4.61
CA ASP A 65 4.51 -3.02 4.97
C ASP A 65 3.48 -4.09 5.34
N VAL A 66 2.93 -4.73 4.29
CA VAL A 66 1.87 -5.76 4.42
C VAL A 66 2.34 -6.93 5.27
N GLN A 67 3.62 -7.31 5.18
CA GLN A 67 4.18 -8.43 5.92
C GLN A 67 4.24 -8.14 7.42
N LEU A 68 4.70 -6.95 7.80
CA LEU A 68 4.68 -6.53 9.20
C LEU A 68 3.25 -6.39 9.73
N ALA A 69 2.34 -5.81 8.93
CA ALA A 69 0.94 -5.71 9.31
C ALA A 69 0.32 -7.08 9.59
N ALA A 70 0.50 -8.06 8.70
CA ALA A 70 0.01 -9.42 8.88
C ALA A 70 0.65 -10.13 10.09
N GLN A 71 1.94 -9.89 10.35
CA GLN A 71 2.62 -10.43 11.52
C GLN A 71 2.00 -9.89 12.82
N LEU A 72 1.71 -8.60 12.89
CA LEU A 72 1.09 -7.98 14.06
C LEU A 72 -0.36 -8.46 14.28
N GLU A 73 -1.13 -8.63 13.20
CA GLU A 73 -2.46 -9.25 13.29
C GLU A 73 -2.39 -10.70 13.78
N GLY A 74 -1.37 -11.46 13.35
CA GLY A 74 -1.10 -12.81 13.84
C GLY A 74 -0.76 -12.88 15.33
N LEU A 75 -0.28 -11.77 15.92
CA LEU A 75 -0.08 -11.61 17.35
C LEU A 75 -1.34 -11.11 18.09
N GLY A 76 -2.49 -11.04 17.41
CA GLY A 76 -3.75 -10.61 17.98
C GLY A 76 -3.96 -9.10 18.02
N MET A 77 -3.09 -8.30 17.41
CA MET A 77 -3.23 -6.85 17.39
C MET A 77 -4.33 -6.41 16.43
N ARG A 78 -5.20 -5.50 16.88
CA ARG A 78 -6.21 -4.87 16.03
C ARG A 78 -5.58 -3.74 15.23
N LEU A 79 -5.44 -3.94 13.92
CA LEU A 79 -4.89 -2.92 13.00
C LEU A 79 -5.98 -2.08 12.33
N VAL A 80 -5.64 -0.83 12.10
CA VAL A 80 -6.35 0.13 11.24
C VAL A 80 -5.29 0.83 10.36
N ASN A 81 -5.20 0.50 9.08
CA ASN A 81 -5.95 -0.48 8.30
C ASN A 81 -5.41 -1.91 8.51
N SER A 82 -6.23 -2.93 8.15
CA SER A 82 -5.78 -4.32 8.17
C SER A 82 -4.77 -4.61 7.06
N SER A 83 -3.97 -5.67 7.23
CA SER A 83 -3.00 -6.12 6.22
C SER A 83 -3.66 -6.43 4.88
N ASP A 84 -4.84 -7.08 4.87
CA ASP A 84 -5.60 -7.36 3.64
C ASP A 84 -6.08 -6.07 2.95
N ALA A 85 -6.56 -5.08 3.71
CA ALA A 85 -6.95 -3.80 3.16
C ALA A 85 -5.76 -3.04 2.56
N ILE A 86 -4.60 -3.04 3.23
CA ILE A 86 -3.37 -2.41 2.73
C ILE A 86 -2.93 -3.10 1.44
N ALA A 87 -2.86 -4.43 1.42
CA ALA A 87 -2.48 -5.20 0.24
C ALA A 87 -3.43 -4.92 -0.94
N ALA A 88 -4.74 -4.93 -0.68
CA ALA A 88 -5.75 -4.68 -1.70
C ALA A 88 -5.68 -3.26 -2.29
N CYS A 89 -5.29 -2.26 -1.49
CA CYS A 89 -5.23 -0.86 -1.92
C CYS A 89 -3.87 -0.47 -2.53
N ASP A 90 -2.79 -1.13 -2.17
CA ASP A 90 -1.45 -0.80 -2.70
C ASP A 90 -1.19 -1.39 -4.08
N ASP A 91 -1.73 -2.56 -4.39
CA ASP A 91 -1.67 -3.19 -5.71
C ASP A 91 -2.87 -2.75 -6.57
N LYS A 92 -2.61 -1.98 -7.65
CA LYS A 92 -3.66 -1.45 -8.54
C LYS A 92 -4.43 -2.54 -9.28
N ALA A 93 -3.77 -3.66 -9.60
CA ALA A 93 -4.43 -4.80 -10.23
C ALA A 93 -5.37 -5.49 -9.23
N LEU A 94 -4.91 -5.71 -7.99
CA LEU A 94 -5.72 -6.30 -6.94
C LEU A 94 -6.89 -5.38 -6.56
N THR A 95 -6.67 -4.07 -6.46
CA THR A 95 -7.75 -3.07 -6.27
C THR A 95 -8.83 -3.23 -7.35
N TYR A 96 -8.44 -3.28 -8.63
CA TYR A 96 -9.37 -3.46 -9.74
C TYR A 96 -10.15 -4.77 -9.62
N LEU A 97 -9.48 -5.88 -9.35
CA LEU A 97 -10.10 -7.20 -9.23
C LEU A 97 -11.09 -7.28 -8.06
N ARG A 98 -10.79 -6.61 -6.94
CA ARG A 98 -11.67 -6.55 -5.76
C ARG A 98 -12.90 -5.67 -6.00
N LEU A 99 -12.77 -4.57 -6.72
CA LEU A 99 -13.85 -3.60 -6.95
C LEU A 99 -14.75 -3.96 -8.14
N LYS A 100 -14.23 -4.64 -9.16
CA LYS A 100 -15.00 -5.01 -10.36
C LYS A 100 -16.30 -5.77 -10.06
N PRO A 101 -16.33 -6.78 -9.17
CA PRO A 101 -17.57 -7.49 -8.81
C PRO A 101 -18.59 -6.63 -8.05
N CYS A 102 -18.16 -5.49 -7.49
CA CYS A 102 -19.03 -4.59 -6.72
C CYS A 102 -19.90 -3.68 -7.59
N GLY A 103 -19.80 -3.76 -8.92
CA GLY A 103 -20.58 -2.95 -9.84
C GLY A 103 -20.20 -1.46 -9.86
N ILE A 104 -19.04 -1.12 -9.33
CA ILE A 104 -18.52 0.26 -9.31
C ILE A 104 -18.08 0.62 -10.74
N PRO A 105 -18.54 1.77 -11.31
CA PRO A 105 -18.07 2.23 -12.61
C PRO A 105 -16.56 2.47 -12.59
N MET A 106 -15.85 1.74 -13.45
CA MET A 106 -14.40 1.84 -13.61
C MET A 106 -14.04 1.89 -15.09
N PRO A 107 -12.92 2.52 -15.47
CA PRO A 107 -12.39 2.44 -16.81
C PRO A 107 -12.14 0.99 -17.22
N GLU A 108 -12.30 0.69 -18.50
CA GLU A 108 -11.87 -0.60 -19.04
C GLU A 108 -10.39 -0.81 -18.72
N THR A 109 -10.05 -1.96 -18.20
CA THR A 109 -8.72 -2.25 -17.68
C THR A 109 -8.30 -3.66 -18.06
N VAL A 110 -7.11 -3.78 -18.59
CA VAL A 110 -6.43 -5.05 -18.85
C VAL A 110 -5.27 -5.19 -17.87
N ILE A 111 -5.16 -6.33 -17.22
CA ILE A 111 -4.02 -6.66 -16.35
C ILE A 111 -3.04 -7.47 -17.17
N ALA A 112 -1.85 -6.92 -17.38
CA ALA A 112 -0.79 -7.58 -18.12
C ALA A 112 -0.27 -8.82 -17.38
N PRO A 113 0.25 -9.83 -18.12
CA PRO A 113 0.89 -11.00 -17.50
C PRO A 113 2.05 -10.56 -16.61
N LYS A 114 2.22 -11.23 -15.46
CA LYS A 114 3.35 -10.97 -14.58
C LYS A 114 4.61 -11.65 -15.12
N THR A 115 5.71 -10.90 -15.12
CA THR A 115 7.05 -11.45 -15.34
C THR A 115 7.96 -11.17 -14.15
N PHE A 116 9.17 -11.69 -14.16
CA PHE A 116 10.18 -11.48 -13.12
C PHE A 116 11.23 -10.48 -13.59
N SER A 117 11.79 -9.69 -12.68
CA SER A 117 12.75 -8.64 -12.99
C SER A 117 14.00 -9.12 -13.73
N ASN A 118 14.42 -10.38 -13.51
CA ASN A 118 15.56 -11.01 -14.18
C ASN A 118 15.20 -11.66 -15.52
N VAL A 119 13.91 -11.73 -15.88
CA VAL A 119 13.43 -12.32 -17.16
C VAL A 119 12.96 -11.23 -18.11
N GLY A 120 12.16 -10.27 -17.60
CA GLY A 120 11.53 -9.24 -18.42
C GLY A 120 10.45 -9.81 -19.35
N TYR A 121 10.00 -8.99 -20.28
CA TYR A 121 9.11 -9.42 -21.37
C TYR A 121 9.94 -9.69 -22.63
N THR A 122 10.01 -10.93 -23.03
CA THR A 122 10.76 -11.36 -24.25
C THR A 122 9.92 -11.26 -25.52
N ASP A 123 8.60 -11.14 -25.38
CA ASP A 123 7.63 -10.93 -26.48
C ASP A 123 6.58 -9.92 -26.03
N LEU A 124 6.37 -8.88 -26.84
CA LEU A 124 5.40 -7.79 -26.62
C LEU A 124 4.19 -7.87 -27.56
N THR A 125 3.96 -9.00 -28.22
CA THR A 125 2.81 -9.18 -29.13
C THR A 125 1.50 -8.91 -28.42
N PHE A 126 1.33 -9.37 -27.19
CA PHE A 126 0.13 -9.13 -26.38
C PHE A 126 -0.12 -7.63 -26.11
N VAL A 127 0.95 -6.82 -26.01
CA VAL A 127 0.83 -5.35 -25.77
C VAL A 127 0.21 -4.68 -26.99
N ARG A 128 0.63 -5.06 -28.21
CA ARG A 128 0.07 -4.55 -29.47
C ARG A 128 -1.40 -4.94 -29.64
N GLU A 129 -1.74 -6.19 -29.32
CA GLU A 129 -3.12 -6.68 -29.35
C GLU A 129 -4.02 -5.89 -28.37
N ILE A 130 -3.54 -5.62 -27.14
CA ILE A 130 -4.25 -4.78 -26.17
C ILE A 130 -4.43 -3.36 -26.71
N GLY A 131 -3.37 -2.74 -27.25
CA GLY A 131 -3.41 -1.40 -27.81
C GLY A 131 -4.42 -1.26 -28.94
N ALA A 132 -4.45 -2.25 -29.84
CA ALA A 132 -5.42 -2.30 -30.94
C ALA A 132 -6.87 -2.44 -30.44
N GLN A 133 -7.11 -3.20 -29.37
CA GLN A 133 -8.43 -3.47 -28.81
C GLN A 133 -8.97 -2.28 -28.00
N MET A 134 -8.14 -1.69 -27.14
CA MET A 134 -8.57 -0.68 -26.16
C MET A 134 -8.67 0.75 -26.73
N ARG A 135 -8.06 1.01 -27.88
CA ARG A 135 -7.95 2.36 -28.50
C ARG A 135 -7.13 3.35 -27.69
N TYR A 136 -6.36 4.19 -28.39
CA TYR A 136 -5.55 5.24 -27.81
C TYR A 136 -6.36 6.53 -27.55
N PRO A 137 -5.98 7.36 -26.57
CA PRO A 137 -4.84 7.20 -25.69
C PRO A 137 -5.09 6.20 -24.54
N LEU A 138 -4.04 5.56 -24.07
CA LEU A 138 -4.06 4.62 -22.95
C LEU A 138 -3.29 5.17 -21.73
N ILE A 139 -3.66 4.68 -20.55
CA ILE A 139 -2.89 4.89 -19.33
C ILE A 139 -2.29 3.55 -18.91
N VAL A 140 -0.97 3.47 -18.93
CA VAL A 140 -0.23 2.33 -18.36
C VAL A 140 0.17 2.64 -16.92
N LYS A 141 -0.01 1.68 -16.02
CA LYS A 141 0.34 1.85 -14.60
C LYS A 141 1.06 0.61 -14.12
N GLU A 142 2.14 0.82 -13.37
CA GLU A 142 2.70 -0.28 -12.58
C GLU A 142 1.73 -0.66 -11.46
N CYS A 143 1.65 -1.95 -11.13
CA CYS A 143 0.77 -2.43 -10.06
C CYS A 143 1.07 -1.74 -8.73
N PHE A 144 2.34 -1.63 -8.38
CA PHE A 144 2.82 -0.93 -7.19
C PHE A 144 3.34 0.46 -7.54
N GLY A 145 3.31 1.36 -6.57
CA GLY A 145 3.82 2.71 -6.73
C GLY A 145 2.89 3.77 -6.16
N SER A 146 3.47 4.94 -5.86
CA SER A 146 2.80 6.03 -5.17
C SER A 146 3.07 7.36 -5.87
N PHE A 147 2.23 8.36 -5.57
CA PHE A 147 2.40 9.75 -6.01
C PHE A 147 2.41 9.94 -7.54
N GLY A 148 1.84 9.00 -8.31
CA GLY A 148 1.76 9.10 -9.77
C GLY A 148 3.07 8.83 -10.51
N MET A 149 4.14 8.43 -9.82
CA MET A 149 5.47 8.24 -10.43
C MET A 149 5.51 7.08 -11.45
N GLN A 150 4.62 6.09 -11.29
CA GLN A 150 4.54 4.89 -12.13
C GLN A 150 3.23 4.89 -12.95
N VAL A 151 2.89 6.04 -13.52
CA VAL A 151 1.71 6.22 -14.38
C VAL A 151 2.16 6.88 -15.67
N TYR A 152 1.93 6.20 -16.78
CA TYR A 152 2.41 6.60 -18.11
C TYR A 152 1.22 6.86 -19.04
N TRP A 153 1.28 7.96 -19.76
CA TRP A 153 0.31 8.30 -20.79
C TRP A 153 0.85 7.85 -22.14
N CYS A 154 0.14 6.94 -22.81
CA CYS A 154 0.51 6.39 -24.12
C CYS A 154 -0.49 6.89 -25.16
N ARG A 155 -0.04 7.74 -26.07
CA ARG A 155 -0.88 8.38 -27.12
C ARG A 155 -1.08 7.48 -28.32
N ASP A 156 -0.15 6.59 -28.53
CA ASP A 156 -0.10 5.67 -29.70
C ASP A 156 0.67 4.37 -29.35
N GLU A 157 0.80 3.49 -30.33
CA GLU A 157 1.50 2.21 -30.17
C GLU A 157 3.01 2.37 -29.90
N ALA A 158 3.62 3.44 -30.37
CA ALA A 158 5.06 3.65 -30.18
C ALA A 158 5.40 4.05 -28.74
N GLU A 159 4.42 4.66 -28.03
CA GLU A 159 4.57 5.05 -26.62
C GLU A 159 4.13 3.92 -25.66
N LEU A 160 3.37 2.94 -26.13
CA LEU A 160 2.95 1.78 -25.36
C LEU A 160 4.05 0.72 -25.29
#